data_1a356b9d4c2c5829e21596faa7d08a1d
#
_entry.id   1a356b9d4c2c5829e21596faa7d08a1d
#
_cell.length_a   1.000
_cell.length_b   1.000
_cell.length_c   1.000
_cell.angle_alpha   90.00
_cell.angle_beta   90.00
_cell.angle_gamma   90.00
#
_symmetry.space_group_name_H-M   'P 1'
#
loop_
_entity.id
_entity.type
_entity.pdbx_description
1 polymer ?
#
loop_
_entity_poly.entity_id
_entity_poly.type
_entity_poly.pdbx_seq_one_letter_code
_entity_poly.pdbx_strand_id
1 'polypeptide(L)'
;MIANELLKQVKENLIITFDDDDSLILSFIAAAISYAESYQHVTEGTYSVMPMSATTKQAIIMLASHFYESRDGSTGGFFANTPNASEQVWKTVNLLLIMDRNWKV
;
A
#
# COMPACT_ATOMS: atom_id res chain seq x y z
N MET A 1 -8.07 -11.13 -10.14
CA MET A 1 -6.89 -11.21 -9.28
C MET A 1 -6.89 -10.05 -8.29
N ILE A 2 -6.37 -10.29 -7.12
CA ILE A 2 -6.36 -9.28 -6.05
C ILE A 2 -5.66 -7.96 -6.51
N ALA A 3 -4.60 -8.06 -7.29
CA ALA A 3 -3.88 -6.88 -7.74
C ALA A 3 -4.75 -5.96 -8.58
N ASN A 4 -5.61 -6.51 -9.42
CA ASN A 4 -6.51 -5.69 -10.25
C ASN A 4 -7.60 -5.01 -9.42
N GLU A 5 -8.08 -5.70 -8.39
CA GLU A 5 -9.04 -5.09 -7.46
C GLU A 5 -8.40 -3.95 -6.70
N LEU A 6 -7.17 -4.16 -6.23
CA LEU A 6 -6.44 -3.14 -5.50
C LEU A 6 -6.09 -1.96 -6.41
N LEU A 7 -5.77 -2.22 -7.68
CA LEU A 7 -5.51 -1.15 -8.64
C LEU A 7 -6.70 -0.20 -8.72
N LYS A 8 -7.89 -0.75 -8.87
CA LYS A 8 -9.10 0.07 -8.93
C LYS A 8 -9.26 0.90 -7.67
N GLN A 9 -9.08 0.28 -6.52
CA GLN A 9 -9.25 0.97 -5.24
C GLN A 9 -8.20 2.04 -5.01
N VAL A 10 -6.95 1.80 -5.40
CA VAL A 10 -5.90 2.80 -5.28
C VAL A 10 -6.21 3.98 -6.20
N LYS A 11 -6.63 3.72 -7.43
CA LYS A 11 -6.99 4.79 -8.37
C LYS A 11 -8.15 5.63 -7.83
N GLU A 12 -9.14 4.98 -7.24
CA GLU A 12 -10.25 5.70 -6.62
C GLU A 12 -9.77 6.56 -5.44
N ASN A 13 -8.88 6.02 -4.63
CA ASN A 13 -8.31 6.75 -3.50
C ASN A 13 -7.52 7.98 -3.95
N LEU A 14 -6.82 7.87 -5.07
CA LEU A 14 -6.01 8.96 -5.62
C LEU A 14 -6.78 9.87 -6.57
N ILE A 15 -8.02 9.51 -6.89
CA ILE A 15 -8.88 10.25 -7.84
C ILE A 15 -8.22 10.27 -9.22
N ILE A 16 -7.75 9.11 -9.67
CA ILE A 16 -7.13 8.95 -10.98
C ILE A 16 -8.13 8.32 -11.93
N THR A 17 -8.38 8.99 -13.08
CA THR A 17 -9.34 8.51 -14.07
C THR A 17 -8.70 8.02 -15.35
N PHE A 18 -7.38 8.19 -15.50
CA PHE A 18 -6.65 7.77 -16.69
C PHE A 18 -5.88 6.47 -16.40
N ASP A 19 -5.41 5.80 -17.44
CA ASP A 19 -4.75 4.50 -17.32
C ASP A 19 -3.25 4.52 -17.59
N ASP A 20 -2.69 5.71 -17.80
CA ASP A 20 -1.28 5.84 -18.19
C ASP A 20 -0.32 5.33 -17.13
N ASP A 21 -0.70 5.41 -15.86
CA ASP A 21 0.16 5.01 -14.76
C ASP A 21 -0.22 3.64 -14.16
N ASP A 22 -1.08 2.89 -14.83
CA ASP A 22 -1.56 1.62 -14.25
C ASP A 22 -0.43 0.65 -13.93
N SER A 23 0.54 0.49 -14.84
CA SER A 23 1.63 -0.45 -14.57
C SER A 23 2.53 0.04 -13.43
N LEU A 24 2.72 1.35 -13.31
CA LEU A 24 3.46 1.92 -12.19
C LEU A 24 2.73 1.68 -10.86
N ILE A 25 1.43 1.94 -10.85
CA ILE A 25 0.61 1.72 -9.65
C ILE A 25 0.62 0.25 -9.26
N LEU A 26 0.53 -0.66 -10.24
CA LEU A 26 0.61 -2.10 -9.96
C LEU A 26 1.93 -2.48 -9.31
N SER A 27 3.04 -1.87 -9.73
CA SER A 27 4.33 -2.15 -9.10
C SER A 27 4.37 -1.64 -7.65
N PHE A 28 3.75 -0.51 -7.37
CA PHE A 28 3.65 -0.01 -6.00
C PHE A 28 2.75 -0.90 -5.13
N ILE A 29 1.69 -1.43 -5.72
CA ILE A 29 0.82 -2.39 -5.02
C ILE A 29 1.62 -3.65 -4.67
N ALA A 30 2.40 -4.16 -5.60
CA ALA A 30 3.23 -5.35 -5.35
C ALA A 30 4.22 -5.10 -4.22
N ALA A 31 4.85 -3.92 -4.22
CA ALA A 31 5.78 -3.55 -3.15
C ALA A 31 5.06 -3.43 -1.81
N ALA A 32 3.86 -2.86 -1.80
CA ALA A 32 3.08 -2.73 -0.57
C ALA A 32 2.65 -4.08 -0.02
N ILE A 33 2.26 -5.00 -0.90
CA ILE A 33 1.90 -6.36 -0.49
C ILE A 33 3.11 -7.07 0.12
N SER A 34 4.26 -6.96 -0.53
CA SER A 34 5.49 -7.57 -0.04
C SER A 34 5.86 -7.03 1.34
N TYR A 35 5.74 -5.72 1.53
CA TYR A 35 5.98 -5.10 2.83
C TYR A 35 5.01 -5.66 3.88
N ALA A 36 3.73 -5.75 3.52
CA ALA A 36 2.71 -6.25 4.45
C ALA A 36 3.01 -7.69 4.88
N GLU A 37 3.35 -8.55 3.93
CA GLU A 37 3.66 -9.94 4.24
C GLU A 37 4.87 -10.05 5.15
N SER A 38 5.90 -9.27 4.88
CA SER A 38 7.10 -9.27 5.69
C SER A 38 6.82 -8.75 7.11
N TYR A 39 6.09 -7.66 7.21
CA TYR A 39 5.76 -7.06 8.51
C TYR A 39 4.91 -7.99 9.36
N GLN A 40 3.98 -8.70 8.72
CA GLN A 40 3.06 -9.60 9.41
C GLN A 40 3.65 -10.99 9.69
N HIS A 41 4.87 -11.24 9.22
CA HIS A 41 5.54 -12.55 9.37
C HIS A 41 4.76 -13.67 8.72
N VAL A 42 4.16 -13.40 7.56
CA VAL A 42 3.51 -14.44 6.76
C VAL A 42 4.41 -14.76 5.57
N THR A 43 4.20 -15.93 4.98
CA THR A 43 5.00 -16.38 3.86
C THR A 43 4.80 -15.47 2.65
N GLU A 44 5.89 -15.17 1.95
CA GLU A 44 5.81 -14.42 0.71
C GLU A 44 4.84 -15.10 -0.25
N GLY A 45 3.96 -14.34 -0.86
CA GLY A 45 2.95 -14.85 -1.77
C GLY A 45 1.65 -15.27 -1.10
N THR A 46 1.55 -15.16 0.22
CA THR A 46 0.33 -15.53 0.94
C THR A 46 -0.89 -14.80 0.36
N TYR A 47 -0.78 -13.50 0.10
CA TYR A 47 -1.92 -12.71 -0.35
C TYR A 47 -2.21 -12.86 -1.84
N SER A 48 -1.43 -13.65 -2.57
CA SER A 48 -1.80 -14.01 -3.94
C SER A 48 -2.75 -15.20 -3.99
N VAL A 49 -2.85 -15.98 -2.91
CA VAL A 49 -3.69 -17.17 -2.86
C VAL A 49 -4.74 -17.13 -1.75
N MET A 50 -4.58 -16.27 -0.75
CA MET A 50 -5.51 -16.17 0.36
C MET A 50 -6.08 -14.76 0.45
N PRO A 51 -7.35 -14.62 0.82
CA PRO A 51 -7.93 -13.29 0.99
C PRO A 51 -7.26 -12.56 2.15
N MET A 52 -7.15 -11.25 2.03
CA MET A 52 -6.63 -10.41 3.11
C MET A 52 -7.80 -9.75 3.83
N SER A 53 -7.57 -9.43 5.11
CA SER A 53 -8.57 -8.72 5.90
C SER A 53 -8.78 -7.31 5.38
N ALA A 54 -9.87 -6.68 5.80
CA ALA A 54 -10.14 -5.29 5.43
C ALA A 54 -9.06 -4.35 5.96
N THR A 55 -8.52 -4.61 7.15
CA THR A 55 -7.46 -3.77 7.71
C THR A 55 -6.16 -3.88 6.92
N THR A 56 -5.77 -5.10 6.54
CA THR A 56 -4.58 -5.30 5.72
C THR A 56 -4.76 -4.67 4.33
N LYS A 57 -5.94 -4.84 3.73
CA LYS A 57 -6.23 -4.25 2.42
C LYS A 57 -6.13 -2.72 2.49
N GLN A 58 -6.69 -2.11 3.52
CA GLN A 58 -6.62 -0.66 3.70
C GLN A 58 -5.19 -0.19 3.85
N ALA A 59 -4.37 -0.92 4.61
CA ALA A 59 -2.96 -0.57 4.77
C ALA A 59 -2.22 -0.60 3.43
N ILE A 60 -2.49 -1.62 2.61
CA ILE A 60 -1.85 -1.74 1.30
C ILE A 60 -2.27 -0.59 0.38
N ILE A 61 -3.56 -0.24 0.37
CA ILE A 61 -4.05 0.87 -0.44
C ILE A 61 -3.37 2.18 -0.02
N MET A 62 -3.28 2.44 1.28
CA MET A 62 -2.63 3.63 1.79
C MET A 62 -1.16 3.69 1.41
N LEU A 63 -0.47 2.57 1.55
CA LEU A 63 0.97 2.52 1.28
C LEU A 63 1.25 2.67 -0.21
N ALA A 64 0.49 1.99 -1.06
CA ALA A 64 0.64 2.13 -2.51
C ALA A 64 0.34 3.55 -2.96
N SER A 65 -0.68 4.18 -2.39
CA SER A 65 -1.02 5.58 -2.69
C SER A 65 0.10 6.51 -2.26
N HIS A 66 0.68 6.27 -1.10
CA HIS A 66 1.82 7.05 -0.61
C HIS A 66 3.02 6.93 -1.55
N PHE A 67 3.33 5.71 -1.99
CA PHE A 67 4.41 5.50 -2.96
C PHE A 67 4.16 6.29 -4.25
N TYR A 68 2.94 6.26 -4.74
CA TYR A 68 2.59 6.96 -5.96
C TYR A 68 2.78 8.47 -5.81
N GLU A 69 2.30 9.03 -4.72
CA GLU A 69 2.38 10.47 -4.48
C GLU A 69 3.80 10.95 -4.20
N SER A 70 4.67 10.07 -3.71
CA SER A 70 6.05 10.40 -3.36
C SER A 70 7.06 9.97 -4.42
N ARG A 71 6.61 9.50 -5.57
CA ARG A 71 7.49 8.82 -6.54
C ARG A 71 8.57 9.70 -7.13
N ASP A 72 8.36 11.02 -7.17
CA ASP A 72 9.38 11.92 -7.70
C ASP A 72 10.33 12.45 -6.61
N GLY A 73 10.07 12.10 -5.37
CA GLY A 73 10.97 12.30 -4.24
C GLY A 73 11.08 13.71 -3.72
N SER A 74 11.04 14.71 -4.55
CA SER A 74 11.35 16.06 -4.11
C SER A 74 10.14 16.98 -4.10
N THR A 75 9.28 16.81 -5.08
CA THR A 75 8.10 17.64 -5.19
C THR A 75 6.87 16.82 -4.93
N GLY A 76 7.05 15.69 -4.31
CA GLY A 76 6.09 14.65 -4.12
C GLY A 76 4.75 15.10 -3.61
N GLY A 77 4.05 15.80 -4.43
CA GLY A 77 2.68 16.14 -4.21
C GLY A 77 2.37 16.61 -2.81
N PHE A 78 1.41 15.97 -2.25
CA PHE A 78 0.83 16.33 -0.97
C PHE A 78 1.85 16.40 0.18
N PHE A 79 2.87 15.54 0.15
CA PHE A 79 3.77 15.40 1.29
C PHE A 79 4.98 16.33 1.25
N ALA A 80 5.14 17.09 0.17
CA ALA A 80 6.32 17.92 -0.01
C ALA A 80 6.48 18.98 1.08
N ASN A 81 5.38 19.53 1.57
CA ASN A 81 5.41 20.61 2.55
C ASN A 81 4.97 20.20 3.95
N THR A 82 4.85 18.90 4.18
CA THR A 82 4.45 18.37 5.48
C THR A 82 5.39 17.26 5.89
N PRO A 83 6.55 17.62 6.48
CA PRO A 83 7.58 16.62 6.80
C PRO A 83 7.08 15.44 7.63
N ASN A 84 6.09 15.67 8.49
CA ASN A 84 5.57 14.62 9.36
C ASN A 84 4.48 13.78 8.73
N ALA A 85 3.96 14.17 7.55
CA ALA A 85 2.86 13.44 6.93
C ALA A 85 3.28 12.05 6.47
N SER A 86 4.49 11.93 5.92
CA SER A 86 5.01 10.63 5.51
C SER A 86 5.16 9.70 6.71
N GLU A 87 5.70 10.22 7.81
CA GLU A 87 5.84 9.46 9.04
C GLU A 87 4.47 8.99 9.56
N GLN A 88 3.45 9.85 9.46
CA GLN A 88 2.09 9.48 9.87
C GLN A 88 1.53 8.34 9.02
N VAL A 89 1.78 8.35 7.71
CA VAL A 89 1.33 7.27 6.84
C VAL A 89 1.95 5.95 7.29
N TRP A 90 3.26 5.92 7.50
CA TRP A 90 3.94 4.70 7.93
C TRP A 90 3.42 4.21 9.29
N LYS A 91 3.19 5.13 10.19
CA LYS A 91 2.66 4.80 11.51
C LYS A 91 1.28 4.16 11.41
N THR A 92 0.41 4.75 10.61
CA THR A 92 -0.95 4.22 10.42
C THR A 92 -0.93 2.88 9.71
N VAL A 93 -0.13 2.74 8.66
CA VAL A 93 0.01 1.48 7.94
C VAL A 93 0.48 0.38 8.90
N ASN A 94 1.47 0.65 9.72
CA ASN A 94 1.99 -0.34 10.66
C ASN A 94 0.96 -0.73 11.71
N LEU A 95 0.16 0.24 12.19
CA LEU A 95 -0.91 -0.06 13.14
C LEU A 95 -1.98 -0.96 12.53
N LEU A 96 -2.31 -0.74 11.27
CA LEU A 96 -3.29 -1.58 10.59
C LEU A 96 -2.73 -2.99 10.34
N LEU A 97 -1.48 -3.08 9.94
CA LEU A 97 -0.86 -4.37 9.63
C LEU A 97 -0.65 -5.23 10.86
N ILE A 98 -0.37 -4.62 12.00
CA ILE A 98 -0.07 -5.38 13.22
C ILE A 98 -1.27 -6.20 13.68
N MET A 99 -2.47 -5.82 13.29
CA MET A 99 -3.68 -6.54 13.68
C MET A 99 -3.71 -7.97 13.13
N ASP A 100 -3.06 -8.20 11.99
CA ASP A 100 -3.01 -9.52 11.36
C ASP A 100 -1.63 -10.15 11.45
N ARG A 101 -0.76 -9.60 12.29
CA ARG A 101 0.60 -10.10 12.42
C ARG A 101 0.61 -11.49 13.05
N ASN A 102 1.45 -12.37 12.50
CA ASN A 102 1.61 -13.72 13.02
C ASN A 102 2.61 -13.71 14.17
N TRP A 103 2.10 -13.71 15.41
CA TRP A 103 2.92 -13.64 16.60
C TRP A 103 3.61 -14.96 16.97
N LYS A 104 3.27 -16.04 16.28
CA LYS A 104 3.83 -17.35 16.58
C LYS A 104 5.09 -17.68 15.78
N VAL A 105 5.51 -16.78 14.95
CA VAL A 105 6.69 -16.98 14.09
C VAL A 105 7.95 -16.46 14.76
#